data_d2de58d1067c8160365f68a92b92a858
#
_entry.id   d2de58d1067c8160365f68a92b92a858
#
_cell.length_a   1.000
_cell.length_b   1.000
_cell.length_c   1.000
_cell.angle_alpha   90.00
_cell.angle_beta   90.00
_cell.angle_gamma   90.00
#
_symmetry.space_group_name_H-M   'P 1'
#
loop_
_entity.id
_entity.type
_entity.pdbx_description
1 polymer ?
#
loop_
_entity_poly.entity_id
_entity_poly.type
_entity_poly.pdbx_seq_one_letter_code
_entity_poly.pdbx_strand_id
1 'polypeptide(L)'
;MDTLIEAAAIVGRSHSDLTVAIGGTGRDRDRLAKLAQARRAPVNMLGRVPDADLPDLVAAADVFVMACRTRWGGLEQEGFGIVFLEAAAAEVPQIAGRSGGSHDAVVHGETGLVLDDPDDPVELAAAIEGLLADPTRRERMGRQGRERAKASFDYDVLARRLSEALASGWPDTAEGQ
;
A
#
# COMPACT_ATOMS: atom_id res chain seq x y z
N MET A 1 -0.33 11.36 -0.62
CA MET A 1 -1.13 11.41 -1.87
C MET A 1 -0.51 12.34 -2.91
N ASP A 2 0.14 13.44 -2.50
CA ASP A 2 0.80 14.37 -3.45
C ASP A 2 1.79 13.63 -4.35
N THR A 3 2.69 12.85 -3.75
CA THR A 3 3.68 12.03 -4.47
C THR A 3 3.03 11.09 -5.49
N LEU A 4 1.89 10.46 -5.15
CA LEU A 4 1.16 9.59 -6.09
C LEU A 4 0.60 10.38 -7.28
N ILE A 5 0.06 11.58 -7.04
CA ILE A 5 -0.46 12.43 -8.12
C ILE A 5 0.65 12.89 -9.06
N GLU A 6 1.81 13.29 -8.50
CA GLU A 6 2.97 13.68 -9.30
C GLU A 6 3.53 12.48 -10.10
N ALA A 7 3.63 11.30 -9.48
CA ALA A 7 4.05 10.07 -10.15
C ALA A 7 3.05 9.68 -11.27
N ALA A 8 1.74 9.77 -11.00
CA ALA A 8 0.72 9.51 -12.01
C ALA A 8 0.82 10.45 -13.22
N ALA A 9 1.19 11.71 -13.00
CA ALA A 9 1.43 12.67 -14.08
C ALA A 9 2.69 12.32 -14.91
N ILE A 10 3.69 11.69 -14.30
CA ILE A 10 4.90 11.20 -15.00
C ILE A 10 4.53 9.99 -15.86
N VAL A 11 3.94 8.96 -15.25
CA VAL A 11 3.57 7.68 -15.90
C VAL A 11 2.54 7.91 -17.00
N GLY A 12 1.58 8.79 -16.80
CA GLY A 12 0.53 9.11 -17.78
C GLY A 12 1.03 9.71 -19.09
N ARG A 13 2.32 10.11 -19.18
CA ARG A 13 2.92 10.58 -20.43
C ARG A 13 3.24 9.42 -21.39
N SER A 14 3.57 8.26 -20.83
CA SER A 14 3.91 7.03 -21.57
C SER A 14 2.76 6.02 -21.62
N HIS A 15 1.80 6.10 -20.69
CA HIS A 15 0.66 5.19 -20.55
C HIS A 15 -0.65 5.98 -20.64
N SER A 16 -1.19 6.13 -21.83
CA SER A 16 -2.41 6.93 -22.09
C SER A 16 -3.69 6.30 -21.52
N ASP A 17 -3.66 5.02 -21.18
CA ASP A 17 -4.73 4.23 -20.58
C ASP A 17 -4.62 4.14 -19.06
N LEU A 18 -3.58 4.74 -18.45
CA LEU A 18 -3.44 4.80 -17.01
C LEU A 18 -4.65 5.48 -16.36
N THR A 19 -5.17 4.86 -15.33
CA THR A 19 -6.15 5.45 -14.42
C THR A 19 -5.72 5.23 -12.99
N VAL A 20 -5.64 6.29 -12.20
CA VAL A 20 -5.39 6.22 -10.76
C VAL A 20 -6.66 6.56 -10.00
N ALA A 21 -7.16 5.64 -9.19
CA ALA A 21 -8.33 5.83 -8.35
C ALA A 21 -7.89 6.19 -6.92
N ILE A 22 -8.38 7.31 -6.38
CA ILE A 22 -8.13 7.73 -4.99
C ILE A 22 -9.46 7.74 -4.25
N GLY A 23 -9.64 6.78 -3.33
CA GLY A 23 -10.77 6.70 -2.41
C GLY A 23 -10.55 7.55 -1.16
N GLY A 24 -11.63 8.13 -0.63
CA GLY A 24 -11.62 8.86 0.63
C GLY A 24 -12.22 10.26 0.57
N THR A 25 -12.62 10.76 1.75
CA THR A 25 -13.28 12.07 1.94
C THR A 25 -12.52 12.98 2.91
N GLY A 26 -11.20 12.81 2.98
CA GLY A 26 -10.34 13.61 3.86
C GLY A 26 -10.33 15.11 3.55
N ARG A 27 -9.88 15.92 4.50
CA ARG A 27 -9.80 17.40 4.41
C ARG A 27 -9.05 17.89 3.16
N ASP A 28 -8.10 17.09 2.67
CA ASP A 28 -7.23 17.47 1.55
C ASP A 28 -7.82 17.16 0.17
N ARG A 29 -9.02 16.58 0.10
CA ARG A 29 -9.63 16.14 -1.17
C ARG A 29 -9.61 17.21 -2.25
N ASP A 30 -10.10 18.41 -1.93
CA ASP A 30 -10.19 19.48 -2.91
C ASP A 30 -8.81 20.03 -3.34
N ARG A 31 -7.87 20.06 -2.41
CA ARG A 31 -6.46 20.42 -2.69
C ARG A 31 -5.83 19.40 -3.63
N LEU A 32 -6.03 18.11 -3.36
CA LEU A 32 -5.49 17.02 -4.18
C LEU A 32 -6.14 16.99 -5.57
N ALA A 33 -7.44 17.25 -5.67
CA ALA A 33 -8.12 17.36 -6.96
C ALA A 33 -7.56 18.51 -7.81
N LYS A 34 -7.31 19.67 -7.21
CA LYS A 34 -6.67 20.82 -7.88
C LYS A 34 -5.24 20.47 -8.31
N LEU A 35 -4.48 19.76 -7.48
CA LEU A 35 -3.14 19.31 -7.82
C LEU A 35 -3.17 18.37 -9.04
N ALA A 36 -4.06 17.37 -9.02
CA ALA A 36 -4.22 16.44 -10.14
C ALA A 36 -4.55 17.17 -11.45
N GLN A 37 -5.47 18.13 -11.40
CA GLN A 37 -5.80 18.96 -12.56
C GLN A 37 -4.61 19.80 -13.05
N ALA A 38 -3.90 20.47 -12.15
CA ALA A 38 -2.74 21.29 -12.48
C ALA A 38 -1.60 20.49 -13.11
N ARG A 39 -1.41 19.25 -12.67
CA ARG A 39 -0.41 18.30 -13.21
C ARG A 39 -0.91 17.52 -14.42
N ARG A 40 -2.18 17.61 -14.79
CA ARG A 40 -2.83 16.79 -15.80
C ARG A 40 -2.66 15.29 -15.51
N ALA A 41 -2.66 14.93 -14.22
CA ALA A 41 -2.53 13.55 -13.78
C ALA A 41 -3.85 12.78 -14.04
N PRO A 42 -3.78 11.53 -14.54
CA PRO A 42 -4.97 10.71 -14.81
C PRO A 42 -5.56 10.13 -13.52
N VAL A 43 -6.06 11.01 -12.64
CA VAL A 43 -6.53 10.68 -11.31
C VAL A 43 -8.04 10.90 -11.18
N ASN A 44 -8.74 9.87 -10.72
CA ASN A 44 -10.15 9.87 -10.37
C ASN A 44 -10.33 9.92 -8.85
N MET A 45 -10.92 11.01 -8.35
CA MET A 45 -11.23 11.19 -6.92
C MET A 45 -12.59 10.55 -6.62
N LEU A 46 -12.62 9.31 -6.16
CA LEU A 46 -13.85 8.52 -5.95
C LEU A 46 -14.70 9.01 -4.78
N GLY A 47 -14.11 9.78 -3.84
CA GLY A 47 -14.81 10.14 -2.61
C GLY A 47 -14.96 8.93 -1.67
N ARG A 48 -16.09 8.88 -0.92
CA ARG A 48 -16.36 7.75 -0.04
C ARG A 48 -16.71 6.52 -0.87
N VAL A 49 -15.95 5.46 -0.71
CA VAL A 49 -16.26 4.13 -1.23
C VAL A 49 -16.96 3.35 -0.13
N PRO A 50 -18.13 2.75 -0.37
CA PRO A 50 -18.78 1.87 0.60
C PRO A 50 -17.88 0.67 0.96
N ASP A 51 -17.92 0.22 2.20
CA ASP A 51 -17.09 -0.89 2.67
C ASP A 51 -17.36 -2.19 1.91
N ALA A 52 -18.60 -2.38 1.45
CA ALA A 52 -18.99 -3.53 0.64
C ALA A 52 -18.35 -3.54 -0.76
N ASP A 53 -18.00 -2.37 -1.30
CA ASP A 53 -17.45 -2.22 -2.66
C ASP A 53 -15.90 -2.18 -2.65
N LEU A 54 -15.29 -1.99 -1.47
CA LEU A 54 -13.83 -1.90 -1.33
C LEU A 54 -13.08 -3.14 -1.84
N PRO A 55 -13.50 -4.38 -1.53
CA PRO A 55 -12.81 -5.57 -2.02
C PRO A 55 -12.79 -5.66 -3.54
N ASP A 56 -13.90 -5.35 -4.20
CA ASP A 56 -14.01 -5.39 -5.66
C ASP A 56 -13.19 -4.25 -6.31
N LEU A 57 -13.21 -3.07 -5.70
CA LEU A 57 -12.39 -1.94 -6.16
C LEU A 57 -10.90 -2.26 -6.08
N VAL A 58 -10.47 -2.86 -4.98
CA VAL A 58 -9.05 -3.25 -4.81
C VAL A 58 -8.70 -4.37 -5.79
N ALA A 59 -9.54 -5.39 -5.94
CA ALA A 59 -9.31 -6.51 -6.85
C ALA A 59 -9.27 -6.10 -8.34
N ALA A 60 -9.89 -4.98 -8.70
CA ALA A 60 -9.87 -4.43 -10.04
C ALA A 60 -8.56 -3.67 -10.38
N ALA A 61 -7.69 -3.44 -9.39
CA ALA A 61 -6.45 -2.70 -9.60
C ALA A 61 -5.31 -3.61 -10.07
N ASP A 62 -4.50 -3.11 -11.00
CA ASP A 62 -3.23 -3.75 -11.38
C ASP A 62 -2.15 -3.61 -10.31
N VAL A 63 -2.17 -2.50 -9.57
CA VAL A 63 -1.19 -2.16 -8.52
C VAL A 63 -1.88 -1.35 -7.43
N PHE A 64 -1.68 -1.71 -6.17
CA PHE A 64 -2.10 -0.92 -5.02
C PHE A 64 -0.95 -0.05 -4.54
N VAL A 65 -1.21 1.26 -4.36
CA VAL A 65 -0.17 2.21 -3.96
C VAL A 65 -0.55 2.94 -2.68
N MET A 66 0.29 2.84 -1.66
CA MET A 66 0.24 3.70 -0.49
C MET A 66 1.67 4.08 -0.07
N ALA A 67 2.17 5.18 -0.63
CA ALA A 67 3.47 5.76 -0.29
C ALA A 67 3.39 6.47 1.08
N CYS A 68 3.22 5.66 2.14
CA CYS A 68 3.22 6.16 3.52
C CYS A 68 4.62 6.62 3.90
N ARG A 69 4.68 7.67 4.72
CA ARG A 69 5.93 8.29 5.16
C ARG A 69 5.89 8.63 6.64
N THR A 70 7.05 8.59 7.25
CA THR A 70 7.24 9.05 8.62
C THR A 70 7.32 10.57 8.64
N ARG A 71 6.55 11.23 9.51
CA ARG A 71 6.52 12.68 9.65
C ARG A 71 6.82 13.10 11.09
N TRP A 72 7.21 14.37 11.25
CA TRP A 72 7.44 15.01 12.54
C TRP A 72 8.34 14.21 13.48
N GLY A 73 9.48 13.73 12.94
CA GLY A 73 10.45 12.99 13.73
C GLY A 73 9.96 11.65 14.28
N GLY A 74 8.99 11.01 13.60
CA GLY A 74 8.45 9.71 14.02
C GLY A 74 7.13 9.78 14.76
N LEU A 75 6.57 10.97 14.99
CA LEU A 75 5.27 11.12 15.67
C LEU A 75 4.09 10.67 14.80
N GLU A 76 4.22 10.75 13.48
CA GLU A 76 3.26 10.22 12.51
C GLU A 76 3.97 9.18 11.64
N GLN A 77 3.57 7.93 11.77
CA GLN A 77 4.08 6.83 10.97
C GLN A 77 2.97 5.79 10.75
N GLU A 78 3.12 4.97 9.72
CA GLU A 78 2.21 3.86 9.49
C GLU A 78 2.35 2.82 10.61
N GLY A 79 1.24 2.39 11.20
CA GLY A 79 1.27 1.37 12.24
C GLY A 79 1.72 0.03 11.68
N PHE A 80 0.87 -0.57 10.86
CA PHE A 80 1.13 -1.84 10.18
C PHE A 80 0.67 -1.80 8.72
N GLY A 81 -0.41 -1.06 8.44
CA GLY A 81 -0.98 -0.94 7.10
C GLY A 81 -1.87 -2.13 6.72
N ILE A 82 -2.97 -2.34 7.45
CA ILE A 82 -3.95 -3.41 7.16
C ILE A 82 -4.39 -3.39 5.68
N VAL A 83 -4.48 -2.21 5.07
CA VAL A 83 -4.84 -2.04 3.65
C VAL A 83 -3.88 -2.76 2.69
N PHE A 84 -2.62 -2.98 3.07
CA PHE A 84 -1.70 -3.80 2.29
C PHE A 84 -2.09 -5.28 2.34
N LEU A 85 -2.61 -5.76 3.49
CA LEU A 85 -3.11 -7.13 3.59
C LEU A 85 -4.41 -7.32 2.81
N GLU A 86 -5.26 -6.30 2.76
CA GLU A 86 -6.47 -6.29 1.93
C GLU A 86 -6.10 -6.40 0.44
N ALA A 87 -5.12 -5.62 -0.02
CA ALA A 87 -4.61 -5.71 -1.38
C ALA A 87 -3.94 -7.08 -1.66
N ALA A 88 -3.16 -7.59 -0.70
CA ALA A 88 -2.56 -8.92 -0.80
C ALA A 88 -3.63 -10.03 -0.89
N ALA A 89 -4.70 -9.95 -0.09
CA ALA A 89 -5.80 -10.90 -0.14
C ALA A 89 -6.52 -10.90 -1.51
N ALA A 90 -6.52 -9.78 -2.20
CA ALA A 90 -7.04 -9.62 -3.56
C ALA A 90 -6.03 -9.98 -4.66
N GLU A 91 -4.85 -10.50 -4.33
CA GLU A 91 -3.74 -10.81 -5.26
C GLU A 91 -3.20 -9.58 -6.01
N VAL A 92 -3.32 -8.40 -5.44
CA VAL A 92 -2.81 -7.15 -6.01
C VAL A 92 -1.44 -6.83 -5.43
N PRO A 93 -0.38 -6.69 -6.24
CA PRO A 93 0.93 -6.29 -5.76
C PRO A 93 0.91 -4.87 -5.23
N GLN A 94 1.69 -4.61 -4.19
CA GLN A 94 1.67 -3.33 -3.50
C GLN A 94 2.94 -2.51 -3.73
N ILE A 95 2.80 -1.18 -3.73
CA ILE A 95 3.91 -0.25 -3.57
C ILE A 95 3.70 0.50 -2.25
N ALA A 96 4.59 0.26 -1.30
CA ALA A 96 4.57 0.87 0.02
C ALA A 96 5.69 1.89 0.17
N GLY A 97 5.47 2.93 0.96
CA GLY A 97 6.56 3.78 1.44
C GLY A 97 7.22 3.18 2.68
N ARG A 98 8.48 3.48 2.91
CA ARG A 98 9.22 3.07 4.10
C ARG A 98 8.77 3.90 5.31
N SER A 99 7.79 3.41 6.06
CA SER A 99 7.24 4.10 7.24
C SER A 99 6.69 3.08 8.24
N GLY A 100 7.15 3.14 9.48
CA GLY A 100 6.67 2.25 10.55
C GLY A 100 6.68 0.78 10.16
N GLY A 101 5.56 0.10 10.36
CA GLY A 101 5.38 -1.34 10.06
C GLY A 101 5.03 -1.67 8.60
N SER A 102 5.06 -0.72 7.66
CA SER A 102 4.72 -1.00 6.26
C SER A 102 5.58 -2.09 5.62
N HIS A 103 6.86 -2.18 6.01
CA HIS A 103 7.79 -3.22 5.55
C HIS A 103 7.53 -4.60 6.17
N ASP A 104 6.74 -4.68 7.24
CA ASP A 104 6.26 -5.95 7.78
C ASP A 104 5.06 -6.47 6.98
N ALA A 105 4.27 -5.58 6.41
CA ALA A 105 3.14 -5.94 5.55
C ALA A 105 3.59 -6.29 4.14
N VAL A 106 4.56 -5.54 3.56
CA VAL A 106 5.04 -5.71 2.17
C VAL A 106 6.49 -6.16 2.15
N VAL A 107 6.76 -7.34 1.61
CA VAL A 107 8.12 -7.86 1.41
C VAL A 107 8.64 -7.37 0.05
N HIS A 108 9.68 -6.50 0.08
CA HIS A 108 10.24 -5.90 -1.11
C HIS A 108 10.75 -6.97 -2.09
N GLY A 109 10.31 -6.87 -3.35
CA GLY A 109 10.70 -7.79 -4.43
C GLY A 109 9.93 -9.12 -4.46
N GLU A 110 9.20 -9.48 -3.38
CA GLU A 110 8.42 -10.70 -3.28
C GLU A 110 6.92 -10.44 -3.38
N THR A 111 6.34 -9.67 -2.46
CA THR A 111 4.89 -9.38 -2.43
C THR A 111 4.54 -8.00 -2.97
N GLY A 112 5.54 -7.16 -3.15
CA GLY A 112 5.40 -5.79 -3.64
C GLY A 112 6.75 -5.07 -3.68
N LEU A 113 6.69 -3.75 -3.73
CA LEU A 113 7.86 -2.87 -3.69
C LEU A 113 7.78 -1.94 -2.47
N VAL A 114 8.91 -1.67 -1.84
CA VAL A 114 9.04 -0.67 -0.77
C VAL A 114 9.96 0.43 -1.28
N LEU A 115 9.46 1.66 -1.33
CA LEU A 115 10.19 2.84 -1.75
C LEU A 115 11.20 3.23 -0.67
N ASP A 116 12.38 3.63 -1.09
CA ASP A 116 13.40 4.18 -0.20
C ASP A 116 13.06 5.63 0.19
N ASP A 117 12.62 6.42 -0.78
CA ASP A 117 12.10 7.77 -0.55
C ASP A 117 10.62 7.88 -0.99
N PRO A 118 9.64 7.73 -0.08
CA PRO A 118 8.22 7.83 -0.40
C PRO A 118 7.78 9.26 -0.78
N ASP A 119 8.63 10.25 -0.66
CA ASP A 119 8.39 11.62 -1.11
C ASP A 119 8.89 11.88 -2.53
N ASP A 120 9.70 10.97 -3.12
CA ASP A 120 10.19 11.09 -4.49
C ASP A 120 9.15 10.55 -5.52
N PRO A 121 8.50 11.42 -6.32
CA PRO A 121 7.57 11.00 -7.35
C PRO A 121 8.24 10.28 -8.53
N VAL A 122 9.56 10.43 -8.72
CA VAL A 122 10.29 9.77 -9.81
C VAL A 122 10.52 8.31 -9.44
N GLU A 123 10.94 8.03 -8.19
CA GLU A 123 11.08 6.66 -7.68
C GLU A 123 9.73 5.93 -7.74
N LEU A 124 8.66 6.57 -7.27
CA LEU A 124 7.32 5.99 -7.32
C LEU A 124 6.84 5.75 -8.75
N ALA A 125 7.08 6.67 -9.68
CA ALA A 125 6.73 6.50 -11.08
C ALA A 125 7.46 5.31 -11.70
N ALA A 126 8.76 5.18 -11.46
CA ALA A 126 9.56 4.05 -11.93
C ALA A 126 9.07 2.70 -11.35
N ALA A 127 8.66 2.67 -10.08
CA ALA A 127 8.09 1.50 -9.46
C ALA A 127 6.76 1.09 -10.10
N ILE A 128 5.88 2.06 -10.38
CA ILE A 128 4.60 1.83 -11.08
C ILE A 128 4.88 1.31 -12.49
N GLU A 129 5.69 2.00 -13.29
CA GLU A 129 6.04 1.61 -14.67
C GLU A 129 6.65 0.21 -14.72
N GLY A 130 7.55 -0.11 -13.79
CA GLY A 130 8.18 -1.43 -13.71
C GLY A 130 7.20 -2.57 -13.44
N LEU A 131 6.13 -2.32 -12.67
CA LEU A 131 5.07 -3.31 -12.46
C LEU A 131 4.08 -3.34 -13.64
N LEU A 132 3.74 -2.21 -14.24
CA LEU A 132 2.84 -2.17 -15.41
C LEU A 132 3.46 -2.87 -16.62
N ALA A 133 4.77 -2.74 -16.80
CA ALA A 133 5.51 -3.34 -17.92
C ALA A 133 5.68 -4.87 -17.82
N ASP A 134 5.53 -5.46 -16.62
CA ASP A 134 5.74 -6.90 -16.37
C ASP A 134 4.52 -7.57 -15.72
N PRO A 135 3.50 -7.97 -16.50
CA PRO A 135 2.32 -8.65 -15.97
C PRO A 135 2.65 -9.94 -15.22
N THR A 136 3.64 -10.70 -15.68
CA THR A 136 4.07 -11.95 -15.03
C THR A 136 4.61 -11.71 -13.64
N ARG A 137 5.40 -10.64 -13.48
CA ARG A 137 5.90 -10.20 -12.18
C ARG A 137 4.76 -9.75 -11.27
N ARG A 138 3.80 -8.96 -11.80
CA ARG A 138 2.61 -8.53 -11.05
C ARG A 138 1.83 -9.71 -10.49
N GLU A 139 1.47 -10.66 -11.36
CA GLU A 139 0.72 -11.85 -10.97
C GLU A 139 1.47 -12.70 -9.93
N ARG A 140 2.77 -12.88 -10.11
CA ARG A 140 3.60 -13.61 -9.15
C ARG A 140 3.59 -12.93 -7.79
N MET A 141 3.84 -11.62 -7.75
CA MET A 141 3.84 -10.84 -6.50
C MET A 141 2.47 -10.86 -5.83
N GLY A 142 1.39 -10.74 -6.59
CA GLY A 142 0.02 -10.82 -6.07
C GLY A 142 -0.26 -12.17 -5.41
N ARG A 143 0.06 -13.29 -6.08
CA ARG A 143 -0.10 -14.64 -5.50
C ARG A 143 0.73 -14.82 -4.22
N GLN A 144 2.01 -14.44 -4.24
CA GLN A 144 2.88 -14.50 -3.06
C GLN A 144 2.35 -13.66 -1.91
N GLY A 145 1.81 -12.46 -2.22
CA GLY A 145 1.14 -11.60 -1.25
C GLY A 145 -0.03 -12.30 -0.57
N ARG A 146 -0.92 -12.91 -1.36
CA ARG A 146 -2.08 -13.64 -0.82
C ARG A 146 -1.68 -14.86 0.00
N GLU A 147 -0.72 -15.64 -0.45
CA GLU A 147 -0.22 -16.79 0.31
C GLU A 147 0.32 -16.34 1.67
N ARG A 148 1.13 -15.27 1.69
CA ARG A 148 1.67 -14.71 2.93
C ARG A 148 0.57 -14.15 3.84
N ALA A 149 -0.41 -13.42 3.29
CA ALA A 149 -1.53 -12.88 4.05
C ALA A 149 -2.29 -14.00 4.77
N LYS A 150 -2.66 -15.08 4.06
CA LYS A 150 -3.33 -16.26 4.63
C LYS A 150 -2.47 -16.99 5.66
N ALA A 151 -1.20 -17.20 5.38
CA ALA A 151 -0.33 -18.00 6.25
C ALA A 151 0.07 -17.27 7.55
N SER A 152 0.11 -15.93 7.54
CA SER A 152 0.70 -15.15 8.62
C SER A 152 -0.25 -14.20 9.32
N PHE A 153 -1.30 -13.73 8.63
CA PHE A 153 -2.15 -12.63 9.08
C PHE A 153 -3.64 -12.95 9.08
N ASP A 154 -4.03 -14.18 8.71
CA ASP A 154 -5.39 -14.64 8.91
C ASP A 154 -5.77 -14.60 10.39
N TYR A 155 -7.00 -14.19 10.70
CA TYR A 155 -7.46 -14.02 12.08
C TYR A 155 -7.35 -15.30 12.90
N ASP A 156 -7.59 -16.47 12.31
CA ASP A 156 -7.47 -17.75 13.02
C ASP A 156 -6.01 -18.05 13.36
N VAL A 157 -5.08 -17.68 12.47
CA VAL A 157 -3.63 -17.79 12.71
C VAL A 157 -3.20 -16.87 13.84
N LEU A 158 -3.63 -15.62 13.80
CA LEU A 158 -3.29 -14.61 14.81
C LEU A 158 -3.89 -14.97 16.18
N ALA A 159 -5.14 -15.40 16.21
CA ALA A 159 -5.83 -15.84 17.45
C ALA A 159 -5.10 -17.03 18.09
N ARG A 160 -4.69 -18.01 17.29
CA ARG A 160 -3.91 -19.15 17.77
C ARG A 160 -2.57 -18.72 18.37
N ARG A 161 -1.80 -17.91 17.64
CA ARG A 161 -0.52 -17.36 18.13
C ARG A 161 -0.67 -16.60 19.44
N LEU A 162 -1.73 -15.79 19.55
CA LEU A 162 -2.03 -15.06 20.77
C LEU A 162 -2.34 -16.03 21.92
N SER A 163 -3.17 -17.04 21.68
CA SER A 163 -3.50 -18.05 22.69
C SER A 163 -2.27 -18.83 23.17
N GLU A 164 -1.39 -19.21 22.25
CA GLU A 164 -0.12 -19.89 22.56
C GLU A 164 0.80 -19.00 23.39
N ALA A 165 0.94 -17.72 23.00
CA ALA A 165 1.76 -16.75 23.74
C ALA A 165 1.23 -16.50 25.17
N LEU A 166 -0.09 -16.42 25.33
CA LEU A 166 -0.72 -16.28 26.67
C LEU A 166 -0.55 -17.55 27.53
N ALA A 167 -0.62 -18.73 26.92
CA ALA A 167 -0.45 -20.00 27.63
C ALA A 167 1.00 -20.27 28.04
N SER A 168 1.98 -19.82 27.25
CA SER A 168 3.41 -19.99 27.56
C SER A 168 3.93 -19.00 28.63
N GLY A 169 3.09 -18.07 29.09
CA GLY A 169 3.50 -16.95 29.93
C GLY A 169 4.16 -15.84 29.10
N TRP A 170 3.77 -14.60 29.37
CA TRP A 170 4.46 -13.45 28.79
C TRP A 170 5.93 -13.47 29.22
N PRO A 171 6.91 -13.38 28.33
CA PRO A 171 8.30 -13.30 28.75
C PRO A 171 8.44 -12.12 29.69
N ASP A 172 8.96 -12.36 30.89
CA ASP A 172 9.22 -11.34 31.92
C ASP A 172 10.26 -10.37 31.35
N THR A 173 9.82 -9.29 30.69
CA THR A 173 10.68 -8.22 30.20
C THR A 173 11.06 -7.24 31.31
N ALA A 174 11.14 -7.73 32.54
CA ALA A 174 11.64 -7.00 33.71
C ALA A 174 13.11 -7.37 33.96
N GLU A 175 14.00 -7.25 32.98
CA GLU A 175 15.44 -7.12 33.26
C GLU A 175 16.10 -6.23 32.19
N GLY A 176 16.55 -5.05 32.65
CA GLY A 176 17.54 -4.26 31.90
C GLY A 176 17.27 -2.77 31.90
N GLN A 177 17.49 -2.16 33.05
CA GLN A 177 18.24 -0.90 33.30
C GLN A 177 18.33 0.13 32.18
#